data_18eb259042ff5e49b66b7d4ac522a589
#
_entry.id   18eb259042ff5e49b66b7d4ac522a589
#
_cell.length_a   1.000
_cell.length_b   1.000
_cell.length_c   1.000
_cell.angle_alpha   90.00
_cell.angle_beta   90.00
_cell.angle_gamma   90.00
#
_symmetry.space_group_name_H-M   'P 1'
#
loop_
_entity.id
_entity.type
_entity.pdbx_description
1 polymer ?
#
loop_
_entity_poly.entity_id
_entity_poly.type
_entity_poly.pdbx_seq_one_letter_code
_entity_poly.pdbx_strand_id
1 'polypeptide(L)'
;MLDLNRLRILRAVVASGSVNDTARRLGLTPSTVSQHVHTLEKEVGFALVERVGRGIQVTPAAVARARASAEALHAMTDLDVLVRELREGVTERLTMRTFASAAYTWVPAVARALRQEFPGLTLEMSINETDTAENSGQADVEIHTELPYEEPRVPPAYRRVELGLDDFLVALPPDHPLVEAESADLSEFSEDDWVQYDFGDDIATRLVAHAFAGAGFTPRYVARAQDHVTGLAFVAAGVGLALVPQLAVGWSGFDVGYVRPTNPTPYRRIVALIRDGARTNPAAGRTIELLTELGSRLGEFNPTIRGRAPGPNWFRLTDG
;
A
#
# COMPACT_ATOMS: atom_id res chain seq x y z
N MET A 1 -10.83 -12.89 30.99
CA MET A 1 -9.55 -12.51 30.35
C MET A 1 -9.64 -12.91 28.89
N LEU A 2 -9.32 -12.00 27.97
CA LEU A 2 -9.45 -12.25 26.54
C LEU A 2 -8.50 -13.37 26.08
N ASP A 3 -9.04 -14.42 25.48
CA ASP A 3 -8.29 -15.53 24.93
C ASP A 3 -7.89 -15.23 23.49
N LEU A 4 -6.59 -15.12 23.22
CA LEU A 4 -6.04 -14.80 21.91
C LEU A 4 -6.41 -15.83 20.83
N ASN A 5 -6.52 -17.10 21.22
CA ASN A 5 -6.94 -18.14 20.28
C ASN A 5 -8.38 -17.94 19.82
N ARG A 6 -9.29 -17.50 20.71
CA ARG A 6 -10.67 -17.16 20.35
C ARG A 6 -10.74 -15.94 19.44
N LEU A 7 -9.88 -14.93 19.66
CA LEU A 7 -9.78 -13.78 18.77
C LEU A 7 -9.27 -14.15 17.38
N ARG A 8 -8.29 -15.07 17.30
CA ARG A 8 -7.78 -15.61 16.02
C ARG A 8 -8.88 -16.37 15.26
N ILE A 9 -9.66 -17.18 15.96
CA ILE A 9 -10.79 -17.91 15.38
C ILE A 9 -11.88 -16.92 14.93
N LEU A 10 -12.24 -15.91 15.73
CA LEU A 10 -13.21 -14.88 15.33
C LEU A 10 -12.78 -14.17 14.05
N ARG A 11 -11.52 -13.75 13.92
CA ARG A 11 -11.00 -13.13 12.68
C ARG A 11 -11.16 -14.04 11.47
N ALA A 12 -10.85 -15.32 11.62
CA ALA A 12 -11.02 -16.29 10.54
C ALA A 12 -12.50 -16.48 10.15
N VAL A 13 -13.43 -16.45 11.13
CA VAL A 13 -14.88 -16.50 10.88
C VAL A 13 -15.35 -15.23 10.17
N VAL A 14 -14.88 -14.04 10.58
CA VAL A 14 -15.20 -12.76 9.93
C VAL A 14 -14.71 -12.75 8.48
N ALA A 15 -13.49 -13.23 8.24
CA ALA A 15 -12.89 -13.27 6.91
C ALA A 15 -13.55 -14.26 5.95
N SER A 16 -14.04 -15.42 6.47
CA SER A 16 -14.64 -16.47 5.63
C SER A 16 -16.17 -16.37 5.52
N GLY A 17 -16.82 -15.69 6.46
CA GLY A 17 -18.28 -15.68 6.60
C GLY A 17 -18.90 -17.07 6.93
N SER A 18 -18.07 -18.08 7.27
CA SER A 18 -18.49 -19.49 7.38
C SER A 18 -17.74 -20.24 8.47
N VAL A 19 -18.47 -20.85 9.38
CA VAL A 19 -17.89 -21.74 10.43
C VAL A 19 -17.20 -22.95 9.80
N ASN A 20 -17.79 -23.54 8.76
CA ASN A 20 -17.24 -24.74 8.11
C ASN A 20 -15.94 -24.43 7.36
N ASP A 21 -15.87 -23.29 6.67
CA ASP A 21 -14.66 -22.88 5.95
C ASP A 21 -13.55 -22.50 6.93
N THR A 22 -13.90 -21.81 8.01
CA THR A 22 -12.96 -21.52 9.10
C THR A 22 -12.41 -22.81 9.69
N ALA A 23 -13.26 -23.78 9.98
CA ALA A 23 -12.84 -25.06 10.55
C ALA A 23 -11.85 -25.79 9.64
N ARG A 24 -12.12 -25.87 8.34
CA ARG A 24 -11.20 -26.44 7.33
C ARG A 24 -9.84 -25.73 7.31
N ARG A 25 -9.85 -24.40 7.27
CA ARG A 25 -8.61 -23.59 7.19
C ARG A 25 -7.74 -23.72 8.43
N LEU A 26 -8.37 -23.84 9.60
CA LEU A 26 -7.65 -23.92 10.87
C LEU A 26 -7.37 -25.35 11.35
N GLY A 27 -7.77 -26.38 10.59
CA GLY A 27 -7.64 -27.80 11.02
C GLY A 27 -8.48 -28.14 12.24
N LEU A 28 -9.63 -27.45 12.42
CA LEU A 28 -10.55 -27.65 13.55
C LEU A 28 -11.85 -28.29 13.09
N THR A 29 -12.67 -28.74 14.07
CA THR A 29 -14.05 -29.14 13.77
C THR A 29 -14.99 -27.92 13.78
N PRO A 30 -16.10 -27.95 13.01
CA PRO A 30 -17.09 -26.86 13.03
C PRO A 30 -17.68 -26.62 14.44
N SER A 31 -17.85 -27.70 15.23
CA SER A 31 -18.30 -27.59 16.62
C SER A 31 -17.30 -26.86 17.50
N THR A 32 -16.00 -27.09 17.33
CA THR A 32 -14.93 -26.36 18.04
C THR A 32 -14.95 -24.89 17.72
N VAL A 33 -15.02 -24.53 16.44
CA VAL A 33 -15.12 -23.11 15.99
C VAL A 33 -16.35 -22.46 16.61
N SER A 34 -17.53 -23.09 16.50
CA SER A 34 -18.78 -22.56 17.08
C SER A 34 -18.68 -22.38 18.58
N GLN A 35 -18.06 -23.30 19.30
CA GLN A 35 -17.88 -23.23 20.75
C GLN A 35 -16.98 -22.06 21.16
N HIS A 36 -15.88 -21.80 20.41
CA HIS A 36 -15.00 -20.69 20.67
C HIS A 36 -15.71 -19.34 20.45
N VAL A 37 -16.46 -19.20 19.34
CA VAL A 37 -17.24 -18.00 19.06
C VAL A 37 -18.30 -17.78 20.15
N HIS A 38 -19.06 -18.78 20.51
CA HIS A 38 -20.08 -18.68 21.54
C HIS A 38 -19.53 -18.35 22.93
N THR A 39 -18.35 -18.90 23.26
CA THR A 39 -17.67 -18.53 24.51
C THR A 39 -17.23 -17.08 24.51
N LEU A 40 -16.73 -16.59 23.34
CA LEU A 40 -16.35 -15.19 23.19
C LEU A 40 -17.57 -14.26 23.27
N GLU A 41 -18.73 -14.64 22.70
CA GLU A 41 -20.00 -13.90 22.85
C GLU A 41 -20.42 -13.77 24.31
N LYS A 42 -20.28 -14.84 25.09
CA LYS A 42 -20.56 -14.81 26.56
C LYS A 42 -19.61 -13.85 27.28
N GLU A 43 -18.35 -13.82 26.92
CA GLU A 43 -17.34 -12.93 27.54
C GLU A 43 -17.58 -11.47 27.23
N VAL A 44 -18.06 -11.15 26.02
CA VAL A 44 -18.29 -9.76 25.60
C VAL A 44 -19.71 -9.29 25.84
N GLY A 45 -20.67 -10.19 26.05
CA GLY A 45 -22.04 -9.88 26.38
C GLY A 45 -22.95 -9.52 25.19
N PHE A 46 -22.50 -9.75 23.95
CA PHE A 46 -23.28 -9.51 22.75
C PHE A 46 -22.97 -10.55 21.65
N ALA A 47 -23.90 -10.69 20.67
CA ALA A 47 -23.76 -11.62 19.57
C ALA A 47 -22.66 -11.14 18.58
N LEU A 48 -21.82 -12.07 18.15
CA LEU A 48 -20.80 -11.87 17.12
C LEU A 48 -21.22 -12.50 15.79
N VAL A 49 -22.08 -13.53 15.85
CA VAL A 49 -22.68 -14.16 14.68
C VAL A 49 -24.17 -14.37 14.88
N GLU A 50 -24.95 -14.28 13.81
CA GLU A 50 -26.37 -14.57 13.77
C GLU A 50 -26.61 -15.75 12.84
N ARG A 51 -27.58 -16.60 13.16
CA ARG A 51 -27.98 -17.70 12.28
C ARG A 51 -28.89 -17.20 11.18
N VAL A 52 -28.50 -17.45 9.91
CA VAL A 52 -29.31 -17.13 8.75
C VAL A 52 -29.43 -18.38 7.88
N GLY A 53 -30.63 -18.98 7.89
CA GLY A 53 -30.88 -20.23 7.18
C GLY A 53 -29.96 -21.36 7.66
N ARG A 54 -29.17 -21.92 6.74
CA ARG A 54 -28.16 -22.98 7.04
C ARG A 54 -26.77 -22.44 7.35
N GLY A 55 -26.58 -21.12 7.37
CA GLY A 55 -25.30 -20.45 7.56
C GLY A 55 -25.31 -19.50 8.75
N ILE A 56 -24.29 -18.66 8.77
CA ILE A 56 -24.13 -17.55 9.72
C ILE A 56 -23.97 -16.24 8.99
N GLN A 57 -24.41 -15.15 9.62
CA GLN A 57 -24.08 -13.78 9.26
C GLN A 57 -23.23 -13.16 10.37
N VAL A 58 -22.13 -12.53 9.99
CA VAL A 58 -21.23 -11.85 10.92
C VAL A 58 -21.85 -10.49 11.29
N THR A 59 -21.88 -10.15 12.59
CA THR A 59 -22.42 -8.87 13.05
C THR A 59 -21.40 -7.73 12.86
N PRO A 60 -21.85 -6.46 12.76
CA PRO A 60 -20.94 -5.31 12.75
C PRO A 60 -20.01 -5.25 13.96
N ALA A 61 -20.51 -5.68 15.12
CA ALA A 61 -19.72 -5.78 16.35
C ALA A 61 -18.58 -6.80 16.23
N ALA A 62 -18.81 -7.93 15.56
CA ALA A 62 -17.75 -8.93 15.29
C ALA A 62 -16.69 -8.37 14.36
N VAL A 63 -17.06 -7.61 13.33
CA VAL A 63 -16.12 -6.96 12.42
C VAL A 63 -15.25 -5.95 13.17
N ALA A 64 -15.86 -5.04 13.95
CA ALA A 64 -15.14 -4.06 14.75
C ALA A 64 -14.17 -4.72 15.74
N ARG A 65 -14.62 -5.82 16.42
CA ARG A 65 -13.78 -6.55 17.37
C ARG A 65 -12.65 -7.30 16.68
N ALA A 66 -12.89 -7.91 15.52
CA ALA A 66 -11.86 -8.59 14.74
C ALA A 66 -10.76 -7.59 14.31
N ARG A 67 -11.14 -6.38 13.93
CA ARG A 67 -10.21 -5.29 13.65
C ARG A 67 -9.40 -4.90 14.88
N ALA A 68 -10.05 -4.55 15.98
CA ALA A 68 -9.39 -4.15 17.23
C ALA A 68 -8.46 -5.25 17.80
N SER A 69 -8.72 -6.54 17.52
CA SER A 69 -7.85 -7.63 17.95
C SER A 69 -6.61 -7.82 17.07
N ALA A 70 -6.53 -7.16 15.93
CA ALA A 70 -5.41 -7.32 15.00
C ALA A 70 -4.08 -6.94 15.64
N GLU A 71 -4.03 -5.79 16.32
CA GLU A 71 -2.83 -5.30 17.01
C GLU A 71 -2.34 -6.24 18.10
N ALA A 72 -3.27 -6.75 18.95
CA ALA A 72 -2.93 -7.67 20.03
C ALA A 72 -2.36 -8.99 19.49
N LEU A 73 -2.94 -9.54 18.42
CA LEU A 73 -2.47 -10.75 17.77
C LEU A 73 -1.12 -10.55 17.09
N HIS A 74 -0.91 -9.36 16.53
CA HIS A 74 0.38 -9.01 15.91
C HIS A 74 1.47 -8.89 16.97
N ALA A 75 1.21 -8.17 18.07
CA ALA A 75 2.15 -8.05 19.19
C ALA A 75 2.56 -9.43 19.78
N MET A 76 1.66 -10.40 19.80
CA MET A 76 2.00 -11.77 20.20
C MET A 76 2.89 -12.47 19.18
N THR A 77 2.66 -12.28 17.88
CA THR A 77 3.52 -12.83 16.85
C THR A 77 4.93 -12.22 16.94
N ASP A 78 5.00 -10.91 17.19
CA ASP A 78 6.26 -10.19 17.40
C ASP A 78 7.02 -10.72 18.62
N LEU A 79 6.31 -11.03 19.71
CA LEU A 79 6.91 -11.63 20.88
C LEU A 79 7.49 -13.02 20.59
N ASP A 80 6.77 -13.84 19.82
CA ASP A 80 7.24 -15.17 19.40
C ASP A 80 8.48 -15.06 18.50
N VAL A 81 8.53 -14.06 17.60
CA VAL A 81 9.68 -13.74 16.76
C VAL A 81 10.84 -13.30 17.62
N LEU A 82 10.65 -12.35 18.53
CA LEU A 82 11.68 -11.86 19.44
C LEU A 82 12.30 -13.00 20.29
N VAL A 83 11.47 -13.90 20.81
CA VAL A 83 11.95 -15.07 21.57
C VAL A 83 12.81 -15.97 20.69
N ARG A 84 12.47 -16.12 19.41
CA ARG A 84 13.26 -16.92 18.46
C ARG A 84 14.56 -16.23 18.11
N GLU A 85 14.54 -14.92 17.82
CA GLU A 85 15.74 -14.09 17.55
C GLU A 85 16.71 -14.10 18.74
N LEU A 86 16.19 -13.99 19.96
CA LEU A 86 17.02 -14.08 21.18
C LEU A 86 17.66 -15.46 21.37
N ARG A 87 17.01 -16.53 20.89
CA ARG A 87 17.54 -17.90 20.96
C ARG A 87 18.58 -18.20 19.90
N GLU A 88 18.40 -17.69 18.70
CA GLU A 88 19.13 -18.09 17.50
C GLU A 88 20.13 -17.02 17.05
N GLY A 89 20.04 -15.79 17.57
CA GLY A 89 20.95 -14.67 17.26
C GLY A 89 20.87 -14.21 15.80
N VAL A 90 19.81 -14.57 15.08
CA VAL A 90 19.62 -14.28 13.64
C VAL A 90 18.30 -13.55 13.42
N THR A 91 18.37 -12.46 12.69
CA THR A 91 17.18 -11.75 12.20
C THR A 91 16.59 -12.52 11.02
N GLU A 92 15.62 -13.38 11.28
CA GLU A 92 15.04 -14.24 10.25
C GLU A 92 13.89 -13.61 9.47
N ARG A 93 13.31 -12.53 9.96
CA ARG A 93 12.11 -11.93 9.38
C ARG A 93 12.13 -10.41 9.42
N LEU A 94 11.70 -9.80 8.32
CA LEU A 94 11.38 -8.38 8.21
C LEU A 94 10.00 -8.23 7.58
N THR A 95 9.12 -7.48 8.23
CA THR A 95 7.80 -7.17 7.68
C THR A 95 7.78 -5.78 7.09
N MET A 96 7.33 -5.67 5.85
CA MET A 96 7.15 -4.40 5.15
C MET A 96 5.70 -4.19 4.73
N ARG A 97 5.26 -2.94 4.78
CA ARG A 97 4.00 -2.51 4.22
C ARG A 97 4.24 -1.33 3.29
N THR A 98 3.55 -1.29 2.16
CA THR A 98 3.72 -0.22 1.19
C THR A 98 2.50 -0.08 0.28
N PHE A 99 2.45 0.97 -0.51
CA PHE A 99 1.50 1.16 -1.60
C PHE A 99 2.02 0.55 -2.92
N ALA A 100 1.13 0.31 -3.89
CA ALA A 100 1.44 -0.48 -5.09
C ALA A 100 2.63 0.05 -5.89
N SER A 101 2.69 1.35 -6.20
CA SER A 101 3.77 1.87 -7.04
C SER A 101 5.16 1.70 -6.40
N ALA A 102 5.31 1.85 -5.08
CA ALA A 102 6.57 1.54 -4.39
C ALA A 102 6.85 0.03 -4.32
N ALA A 103 5.80 -0.80 -4.17
CA ALA A 103 5.94 -2.25 -4.18
C ALA A 103 6.52 -2.77 -5.50
N TYR A 104 6.12 -2.18 -6.62
CA TYR A 104 6.62 -2.60 -7.93
C TYR A 104 8.01 -2.05 -8.27
N THR A 105 8.34 -0.86 -7.78
CA THR A 105 9.55 -0.15 -8.19
C THR A 105 10.70 -0.28 -7.19
N TRP A 106 10.46 0.00 -5.92
CA TRP A 106 11.49 0.04 -4.89
C TRP A 106 11.73 -1.29 -4.19
N VAL A 107 10.65 -1.98 -3.81
CA VAL A 107 10.76 -3.19 -2.98
C VAL A 107 11.57 -4.30 -3.64
N PRO A 108 11.51 -4.57 -4.96
CA PRO A 108 12.35 -5.60 -5.57
C PRO A 108 13.85 -5.32 -5.46
N ALA A 109 14.27 -4.04 -5.59
CA ALA A 109 15.67 -3.64 -5.42
C ALA A 109 16.13 -3.78 -3.97
N VAL A 110 15.29 -3.33 -3.02
CA VAL A 110 15.52 -3.50 -1.57
C VAL A 110 15.62 -4.98 -1.21
N ALA A 111 14.66 -5.79 -1.65
CA ALA A 111 14.65 -7.23 -1.38
C ALA A 111 15.90 -7.94 -1.90
N ARG A 112 16.36 -7.57 -3.11
CA ARG A 112 17.61 -8.11 -3.68
C ARG A 112 18.82 -7.77 -2.82
N ALA A 113 18.97 -6.52 -2.40
CA ALA A 113 20.07 -6.08 -1.56
C ALA A 113 20.05 -6.76 -0.19
N LEU A 114 18.88 -6.79 0.46
CA LEU A 114 18.71 -7.47 1.74
C LEU A 114 19.03 -8.96 1.67
N ARG A 115 18.65 -9.65 0.59
CA ARG A 115 18.96 -11.07 0.41
C ARG A 115 20.47 -11.33 0.26
N GLN A 116 21.22 -10.39 -0.29
CA GLN A 116 22.67 -10.51 -0.42
C GLN A 116 23.37 -10.29 0.94
N GLU A 117 22.90 -9.32 1.70
CA GLU A 117 23.51 -8.94 3.00
C GLU A 117 23.03 -9.86 4.15
N PHE A 118 21.80 -10.37 4.07
CA PHE A 118 21.14 -11.21 5.09
C PHE A 118 20.57 -12.49 4.45
N PRO A 119 21.39 -13.51 4.13
CA PRO A 119 20.94 -14.69 3.36
C PRO A 119 19.80 -15.49 4.00
N GLY A 120 19.70 -15.46 5.36
CA GLY A 120 18.63 -16.14 6.11
C GLY A 120 17.34 -15.32 6.25
N LEU A 121 17.32 -14.07 5.78
CA LEU A 121 16.18 -13.18 5.98
C LEU A 121 14.99 -13.58 5.11
N THR A 122 13.83 -13.68 5.73
CA THR A 122 12.53 -13.72 5.05
C THR A 122 11.91 -12.33 5.07
N LEU A 123 11.73 -11.74 3.88
CA LEU A 123 10.97 -10.50 3.71
C LEU A 123 9.51 -10.82 3.46
N GLU A 124 8.63 -10.36 4.34
CA GLU A 124 7.19 -10.42 4.15
C GLU A 124 6.67 -9.02 3.79
N MET A 125 6.00 -8.92 2.65
CA MET A 125 5.47 -7.65 2.18
C MET A 125 3.95 -7.70 2.02
N SER A 126 3.28 -6.63 2.42
CA SER A 126 1.87 -6.39 2.15
C SER A 126 1.67 -5.06 1.43
N ILE A 127 0.75 -5.04 0.47
CA ILE A 127 0.31 -3.82 -0.21
C ILE A 127 -0.93 -3.31 0.51
N ASN A 128 -0.94 -2.01 0.84
CA ASN A 128 -2.08 -1.34 1.41
C ASN A 128 -2.34 -0.04 0.65
N GLU A 129 -3.47 0.00 -0.05
CA GLU A 129 -3.89 1.19 -0.80
C GLU A 129 -4.72 2.15 0.08
N THR A 130 -5.28 1.65 1.17
CA THR A 130 -6.08 2.47 2.09
C THR A 130 -5.27 2.87 3.31
N ASP A 131 -4.87 4.12 3.35
CA ASP A 131 -4.24 4.77 4.52
C ASP A 131 -5.29 5.04 5.61
N THR A 132 -5.90 4.00 6.14
CA THR A 132 -6.70 4.15 7.34
C THR A 132 -5.78 4.04 8.56
N ALA A 133 -5.96 4.95 9.53
CA ALA A 133 -5.26 4.89 10.82
C ALA A 133 -5.40 3.53 11.52
N GLU A 134 -6.42 2.76 11.15
CA GLU A 134 -6.70 1.41 11.64
C GLU A 134 -5.73 0.33 11.13
N ASN A 135 -5.05 0.61 10.01
CA ASN A 135 -4.13 -0.33 9.36
C ASN A 135 -2.66 0.09 9.48
N SER A 136 -2.38 1.31 9.93
CA SER A 136 -1.01 1.77 10.20
C SER A 136 -0.47 1.14 11.50
N GLY A 137 0.83 0.96 11.58
CA GLY A 137 1.46 0.48 12.81
C GLY A 137 1.54 -1.03 12.96
N GLN A 138 1.57 -1.79 11.87
CA GLN A 138 1.59 -3.27 11.92
C GLN A 138 2.84 -3.92 11.33
N ALA A 139 3.71 -3.17 10.64
CA ALA A 139 4.94 -3.70 10.04
C ALA A 139 6.20 -3.10 10.69
N ASP A 140 7.33 -3.72 10.48
CA ASP A 140 8.63 -3.22 10.95
C ASP A 140 9.02 -1.95 10.21
N VAL A 141 8.76 -1.94 8.89
CA VAL A 141 8.96 -0.78 8.02
C VAL A 141 7.69 -0.58 7.18
N GLU A 142 7.17 0.63 7.18
CA GLU A 142 6.03 1.01 6.36
C GLU A 142 6.42 2.17 5.44
N ILE A 143 6.02 2.10 4.17
CA ILE A 143 6.21 3.19 3.21
C ILE A 143 4.84 3.79 2.95
N HIS A 144 4.70 5.08 3.27
CA HIS A 144 3.45 5.82 3.17
C HIS A 144 3.58 7.03 2.25
N THR A 145 2.44 7.53 1.82
CA THR A 145 2.35 8.82 1.15
C THR A 145 1.68 9.83 2.07
N GLU A 146 2.08 11.09 1.95
CA GLU A 146 1.49 12.21 2.68
C GLU A 146 1.13 13.33 1.71
N LEU A 147 0.02 14.01 1.97
CA LEU A 147 -0.35 15.22 1.25
C LEU A 147 0.53 16.39 1.70
N PRO A 148 1.02 17.21 0.77
CA PRO A 148 1.95 18.30 1.09
C PRO A 148 1.32 19.40 1.97
N TYR A 149 0.01 19.47 2.03
CA TYR A 149 -0.78 20.48 2.75
C TYR A 149 -1.47 19.92 4.02
N GLU A 150 -1.20 18.66 4.40
CA GLU A 150 -1.68 18.06 5.64
C GLU A 150 -0.53 17.84 6.63
N GLU A 151 -0.84 17.95 7.93
CA GLU A 151 0.11 17.64 8.98
C GLU A 151 0.40 16.13 9.01
N PRO A 152 1.68 15.74 9.10
CA PRO A 152 2.07 14.34 9.16
C PRO A 152 1.46 13.62 10.38
N ARG A 153 0.92 12.44 10.15
CA ARG A 153 0.42 11.56 11.22
C ARG A 153 1.41 10.43 11.45
N VAL A 154 2.13 10.48 12.57
CA VAL A 154 3.07 9.41 12.95
C VAL A 154 2.42 8.58 14.05
N PRO A 155 2.20 7.27 13.82
CA PRO A 155 1.65 6.38 14.85
C PRO A 155 2.60 6.31 16.07
N PRO A 156 2.08 6.10 17.28
CA PRO A 156 2.90 5.82 18.46
C PRO A 156 3.89 4.66 18.18
N ALA A 157 5.08 4.74 18.75
CA ALA A 157 6.17 3.76 18.57
C ALA A 157 6.71 3.63 17.12
N TYR A 158 6.48 4.64 16.28
CA TYR A 158 7.11 4.75 14.97
C TYR A 158 7.95 6.01 14.84
N ARG A 159 9.02 5.92 14.10
CA ARG A 159 9.81 7.07 13.65
C ARG A 159 9.62 7.28 12.17
N ARG A 160 9.35 8.51 11.80
CA ARG A 160 9.19 8.96 10.41
C ARG A 160 10.53 9.35 9.80
N VAL A 161 10.77 8.92 8.58
CA VAL A 161 11.90 9.32 7.74
C VAL A 161 11.34 9.78 6.40
N GLU A 162 11.63 10.99 5.98
CA GLU A 162 11.24 11.50 4.66
C GLU A 162 12.15 10.89 3.60
N LEU A 163 11.56 10.35 2.53
CA LEU A 163 12.29 9.71 1.45
C LEU A 163 12.41 10.62 0.23
N GLY A 164 11.36 11.38 -0.09
CA GLY A 164 11.39 12.31 -1.23
C GLY A 164 10.01 12.78 -1.66
N LEU A 165 9.99 13.54 -2.76
CA LEU A 165 8.78 14.06 -3.40
C LEU A 165 8.53 13.28 -4.70
N ASP A 166 7.29 12.87 -4.91
CA ASP A 166 6.85 12.10 -6.06
C ASP A 166 5.82 12.92 -6.85
N ASP A 167 6.30 13.52 -7.94
CA ASP A 167 5.48 14.35 -8.83
C ASP A 167 4.45 13.50 -9.56
N PHE A 168 3.33 14.11 -9.94
CA PHE A 168 2.34 13.48 -10.79
C PHE A 168 2.51 13.94 -12.24
N LEU A 169 2.27 13.02 -13.16
CA LEU A 169 2.35 13.22 -14.60
C LEU A 169 1.00 12.89 -15.23
N VAL A 170 0.67 13.59 -16.32
CA VAL A 170 -0.44 13.21 -17.19
C VAL A 170 0.05 12.15 -18.14
N ALA A 171 -0.52 10.94 -18.05
CA ALA A 171 -0.29 9.86 -18.98
C ALA A 171 -1.24 10.01 -20.17
N LEU A 172 -0.69 9.97 -21.39
CA LEU A 172 -1.37 10.26 -22.65
C LEU A 172 -1.23 9.08 -23.63
N PRO A 173 -2.25 8.81 -24.46
CA PRO A 173 -2.08 7.90 -25.59
C PRO A 173 -1.06 8.45 -26.59
N PRO A 174 -0.39 7.60 -27.39
CA PRO A 174 0.74 8.01 -28.23
C PRO A 174 0.37 8.99 -29.37
N ASP A 175 -0.91 9.10 -29.69
CA ASP A 175 -1.46 9.99 -30.73
C ASP A 175 -2.02 11.31 -30.17
N HIS A 176 -1.92 11.54 -28.87
CA HIS A 176 -2.41 12.78 -28.26
C HIS A 176 -1.61 14.00 -28.72
N PRO A 177 -2.26 15.16 -29.03
CA PRO A 177 -1.57 16.36 -29.52
C PRO A 177 -0.42 16.86 -28.64
N LEU A 178 -0.55 16.72 -27.32
CA LEU A 178 0.44 17.19 -26.33
C LEU A 178 1.47 16.10 -25.93
N VAL A 179 1.49 14.95 -26.58
CA VAL A 179 2.35 13.82 -26.19
C VAL A 179 3.85 14.12 -26.26
N GLU A 180 4.25 15.09 -27.09
CA GLU A 180 5.65 15.54 -27.24
C GLU A 180 5.99 16.75 -26.36
N ALA A 181 5.01 17.30 -25.64
CA ALA A 181 5.25 18.44 -24.76
C ALA A 181 6.02 18.01 -23.49
N GLU A 182 6.99 18.81 -23.06
CA GLU A 182 7.67 18.59 -21.77
C GLU A 182 6.75 18.90 -20.59
N SER A 183 5.91 19.91 -20.75
CA SER A 183 4.92 20.34 -19.76
C SER A 183 3.73 20.99 -20.46
N ALA A 184 2.58 20.95 -19.80
CA ALA A 184 1.36 21.62 -20.24
C ALA A 184 0.56 22.11 -19.03
N ASP A 185 -0.21 23.16 -19.19
CA ASP A 185 -1.15 23.58 -18.16
C ASP A 185 -2.22 22.49 -17.97
N LEU A 186 -2.50 22.13 -16.72
CA LEU A 186 -3.47 21.04 -16.46
C LEU A 186 -4.86 21.38 -17.01
N SER A 187 -5.20 22.64 -17.15
CA SER A 187 -6.46 23.10 -17.76
C SER A 187 -6.56 22.82 -19.27
N GLU A 188 -5.44 22.62 -19.97
CA GLU A 188 -5.42 22.27 -21.40
C GLU A 188 -6.07 20.89 -21.67
N PHE A 189 -6.14 20.05 -20.64
CA PHE A 189 -6.77 18.72 -20.70
C PHE A 189 -8.23 18.69 -20.22
N SER A 190 -8.87 19.87 -20.11
CA SER A 190 -10.24 19.98 -19.56
C SER A 190 -11.32 19.32 -20.41
N GLU A 191 -11.10 19.22 -21.73
CA GLU A 191 -12.06 18.61 -22.67
C GLU A 191 -11.80 17.10 -22.89
N ASP A 192 -10.72 16.57 -22.33
CA ASP A 192 -10.34 15.17 -22.50
C ASP A 192 -11.16 14.24 -21.59
N ASP A 193 -11.22 12.98 -21.99
CA ASP A 193 -11.73 11.89 -21.17
C ASP A 193 -10.65 11.39 -20.21
N TRP A 194 -11.06 11.05 -18.99
CA TRP A 194 -10.14 10.64 -17.94
C TRP A 194 -10.44 9.23 -17.44
N VAL A 195 -9.38 8.53 -17.11
CA VAL A 195 -9.40 7.27 -16.36
C VAL A 195 -9.09 7.58 -14.91
N GLN A 196 -10.04 7.29 -14.03
CA GLN A 196 -9.80 7.34 -12.59
C GLN A 196 -9.16 6.02 -12.16
N TYR A 197 -8.00 6.07 -11.52
CA TYR A 197 -7.51 4.95 -10.75
C TYR A 197 -7.77 5.25 -9.27
N ASP A 198 -8.18 4.18 -8.59
CA ASP A 198 -8.65 4.21 -7.21
C ASP A 198 -10.11 4.65 -7.01
N PHE A 199 -10.75 4.02 -6.02
CA PHE A 199 -12.17 4.23 -5.71
C PHE A 199 -12.41 4.66 -4.27
N GLY A 200 -11.32 4.75 -3.47
CA GLY A 200 -11.38 5.05 -2.05
C GLY A 200 -11.30 6.55 -1.75
N ASP A 201 -11.46 6.87 -0.49
CA ASP A 201 -11.12 8.19 0.08
C ASP A 201 -9.65 8.15 0.55
N ASP A 202 -8.74 7.81 -0.36
CA ASP A 202 -7.32 7.74 -0.10
C ASP A 202 -6.58 9.04 -0.44
N ILE A 203 -5.30 9.08 -0.13
CA ILE A 203 -4.45 10.24 -0.35
C ILE A 203 -4.34 10.57 -1.85
N ALA A 204 -4.22 9.56 -2.72
CA ALA A 204 -4.07 9.78 -4.16
C ALA A 204 -5.34 10.37 -4.77
N THR A 205 -6.51 9.84 -4.42
CA THR A 205 -7.81 10.35 -4.87
C THR A 205 -8.01 11.80 -4.43
N ARG A 206 -7.69 12.14 -3.17
CA ARG A 206 -7.81 13.51 -2.66
C ARG A 206 -6.83 14.47 -3.35
N LEU A 207 -5.60 14.03 -3.60
CA LEU A 207 -4.60 14.81 -4.31
C LEU A 207 -5.04 15.12 -5.75
N VAL A 208 -5.49 14.11 -6.49
CA VAL A 208 -5.96 14.24 -7.87
C VAL A 208 -7.18 15.17 -7.96
N ALA A 209 -8.15 15.00 -7.05
CA ALA A 209 -9.31 15.89 -6.98
C ALA A 209 -8.91 17.34 -6.67
N HIS A 210 -7.95 17.56 -5.77
CA HIS A 210 -7.42 18.88 -5.46
C HIS A 210 -6.70 19.51 -6.66
N ALA A 211 -5.94 18.72 -7.43
CA ALA A 211 -5.26 19.19 -8.62
C ALA A 211 -6.24 19.67 -9.71
N PHE A 212 -7.27 18.89 -10.01
CA PHE A 212 -8.28 19.29 -10.99
C PHE A 212 -9.10 20.51 -10.54
N ALA A 213 -9.44 20.58 -9.25
CA ALA A 213 -10.11 21.77 -8.70
C ALA A 213 -9.21 23.01 -8.81
N GLY A 214 -7.90 22.88 -8.57
CA GLY A 214 -6.91 23.94 -8.76
C GLY A 214 -6.76 24.38 -10.21
N ALA A 215 -6.93 23.45 -11.18
CA ALA A 215 -6.93 23.74 -12.61
C ALA A 215 -8.28 24.31 -13.11
N GLY A 216 -9.30 24.39 -12.26
CA GLY A 216 -10.58 25.02 -12.55
C GLY A 216 -11.58 24.16 -13.32
N PHE A 217 -11.40 22.84 -13.39
CA PHE A 217 -12.36 21.95 -14.06
C PHE A 217 -12.62 20.65 -13.29
N THR A 218 -13.69 19.97 -13.67
CA THR A 218 -14.03 18.64 -13.15
C THR A 218 -13.82 17.60 -14.28
N PRO A 219 -12.96 16.60 -14.08
CA PRO A 219 -12.68 15.63 -15.12
C PRO A 219 -13.88 14.76 -15.45
N ARG A 220 -14.07 14.44 -16.73
CA ARG A 220 -15.07 13.49 -17.19
C ARG A 220 -14.49 12.08 -17.13
N TYR A 221 -14.78 11.35 -16.06
CA TYR A 221 -14.32 9.97 -15.92
C TYR A 221 -15.14 9.01 -16.77
N VAL A 222 -14.50 8.35 -17.75
CA VAL A 222 -15.09 7.36 -18.65
C VAL A 222 -14.74 5.93 -18.26
N ALA A 223 -13.70 5.73 -17.46
CA ALA A 223 -13.30 4.44 -16.92
C ALA A 223 -12.73 4.59 -15.50
N ARG A 224 -12.76 3.50 -14.75
CA ARG A 224 -12.16 3.41 -13.43
C ARG A 224 -11.34 2.13 -13.29
N ALA A 225 -10.18 2.20 -12.67
CA ALA A 225 -9.29 1.08 -12.40
C ALA A 225 -8.90 1.07 -10.91
N GLN A 226 -8.51 -0.09 -10.37
CA GLN A 226 -8.08 -0.20 -8.96
C GLN A 226 -6.56 -0.02 -8.79
N ASP A 227 -5.81 0.03 -9.88
CA ASP A 227 -4.36 0.14 -9.86
C ASP A 227 -3.84 0.92 -11.08
N HIS A 228 -2.62 1.43 -10.96
CA HIS A 228 -1.98 2.23 -12.01
C HIS A 228 -1.70 1.44 -13.29
N VAL A 229 -1.46 0.11 -13.20
CA VAL A 229 -1.18 -0.72 -14.38
C VAL A 229 -2.39 -0.78 -15.29
N THR A 230 -3.54 -1.11 -14.70
CA THR A 230 -4.82 -1.15 -15.41
C THR A 230 -5.18 0.24 -15.94
N GLY A 231 -4.94 1.30 -15.15
CA GLY A 231 -5.14 2.68 -15.60
C GLY A 231 -4.29 3.03 -16.82
N LEU A 232 -3.00 2.71 -16.79
CA LEU A 232 -2.08 2.93 -17.93
C LEU A 232 -2.42 2.07 -19.15
N ALA A 233 -2.94 0.85 -18.96
CA ALA A 233 -3.43 0.03 -20.05
C ALA A 233 -4.64 0.66 -20.75
N PHE A 234 -5.55 1.29 -20.02
CA PHE A 234 -6.65 2.06 -20.60
C PHE A 234 -6.16 3.29 -21.37
N VAL A 235 -5.15 4.00 -20.84
CA VAL A 235 -4.53 5.13 -21.56
C VAL A 235 -3.90 4.64 -22.87
N ALA A 236 -3.11 3.57 -22.84
CA ALA A 236 -2.49 2.99 -24.04
C ALA A 236 -3.51 2.52 -25.08
N ALA A 237 -4.71 2.11 -24.64
CA ALA A 237 -5.82 1.75 -25.50
C ALA A 237 -6.64 2.96 -26.02
N GLY A 238 -6.26 4.19 -25.68
CA GLY A 238 -6.96 5.41 -26.11
C GLY A 238 -8.32 5.63 -25.42
N VAL A 239 -8.55 5.03 -24.25
CA VAL A 239 -9.81 5.18 -23.51
C VAL A 239 -9.91 6.57 -22.86
N GLY A 240 -8.79 7.12 -22.42
CA GLY A 240 -8.70 8.44 -21.78
C GLY A 240 -7.33 8.69 -21.18
N LEU A 241 -7.15 9.83 -20.56
CA LEU A 241 -5.93 10.26 -19.88
C LEU A 241 -5.92 9.77 -18.42
N ALA A 242 -4.76 9.71 -17.79
CA ALA A 242 -4.65 9.45 -16.37
C ALA A 242 -3.63 10.37 -15.70
N LEU A 243 -3.93 10.88 -14.50
CA LEU A 243 -2.98 11.64 -13.69
C LEU A 243 -2.31 10.66 -12.72
N VAL A 244 -1.08 10.24 -13.00
CA VAL A 244 -0.37 9.16 -12.30
C VAL A 244 0.89 9.66 -11.59
N PRO A 245 1.27 9.10 -10.43
CA PRO A 245 2.52 9.45 -9.79
C PRO A 245 3.71 8.97 -10.64
N GLN A 246 4.79 9.74 -10.63
CA GLN A 246 6.03 9.41 -11.33
C GLN A 246 6.55 8.01 -10.96
N LEU A 247 6.38 7.60 -9.71
CA LEU A 247 6.80 6.28 -9.23
C LEU A 247 6.03 5.13 -9.91
N ALA A 248 4.86 5.38 -10.50
CA ALA A 248 4.09 4.39 -11.26
C ALA A 248 4.52 4.29 -12.73
N VAL A 249 5.43 5.16 -13.18
CA VAL A 249 5.88 5.22 -14.58
C VAL A 249 7.04 4.26 -14.80
N GLY A 250 7.09 3.64 -15.95
CA GLY A 250 8.33 3.02 -16.42
C GLY A 250 8.45 1.51 -16.28
N TRP A 251 7.51 0.84 -15.64
CA TRP A 251 7.55 -0.62 -15.50
C TRP A 251 6.45 -1.36 -16.28
N SER A 252 5.46 -0.64 -16.81
CA SER A 252 4.29 -1.25 -17.47
C SER A 252 4.55 -1.76 -18.89
N GLY A 253 5.56 -1.24 -19.57
CA GLY A 253 5.82 -1.58 -20.98
C GLY A 253 4.74 -1.12 -21.96
N PHE A 254 3.75 -0.33 -21.52
CA PHE A 254 2.73 0.24 -22.38
C PHE A 254 3.27 1.40 -23.21
N ASP A 255 2.75 1.56 -24.42
CA ASP A 255 3.05 2.70 -25.27
C ASP A 255 2.17 3.89 -24.83
N VAL A 256 2.72 4.71 -23.94
CA VAL A 256 2.09 5.91 -23.38
C VAL A 256 3.09 7.04 -23.30
N GLY A 257 2.65 8.26 -23.57
CA GLY A 257 3.42 9.46 -23.32
C GLY A 257 3.17 10.00 -21.92
N TYR A 258 4.08 10.85 -21.43
CA TYR A 258 3.96 11.49 -20.12
C TYR A 258 4.32 12.97 -20.24
N VAL A 259 3.46 13.81 -19.71
CA VAL A 259 3.61 15.26 -19.70
C VAL A 259 3.55 15.76 -18.26
N ARG A 260 4.45 16.68 -17.91
CA ARG A 260 4.43 17.30 -16.58
C ARG A 260 3.31 18.35 -16.53
N PRO A 261 2.30 18.19 -15.66
CA PRO A 261 1.28 19.21 -15.50
C PRO A 261 1.84 20.44 -14.77
N THR A 262 1.38 21.60 -15.17
CA THR A 262 1.59 22.89 -14.49
C THR A 262 0.23 23.48 -14.12
N ASN A 263 0.21 24.41 -13.17
CA ASN A 263 -0.98 25.16 -12.74
C ASN A 263 -2.23 24.29 -12.43
N PRO A 264 -2.14 23.34 -11.45
CA PRO A 264 -1.03 23.12 -10.51
C PRO A 264 -0.03 22.05 -10.98
N THR A 265 1.11 21.94 -10.27
CA THR A 265 2.02 20.79 -10.33
C THR A 265 1.75 19.90 -9.11
N PRO A 266 0.93 18.84 -9.23
CA PRO A 266 0.61 18.01 -8.09
C PRO A 266 1.76 17.08 -7.73
N TYR A 267 2.00 16.91 -6.43
CA TYR A 267 3.01 15.98 -5.90
C TYR A 267 2.55 15.43 -4.55
N ARG A 268 3.11 14.29 -4.17
CA ARG A 268 2.96 13.71 -2.85
C ARG A 268 4.32 13.56 -2.18
N ARG A 269 4.33 13.53 -0.85
CA ARG A 269 5.54 13.22 -0.08
C ARG A 269 5.55 11.73 0.19
N ILE A 270 6.69 11.06 -0.04
CA ILE A 270 6.90 9.66 0.34
C ILE A 270 7.71 9.63 1.62
N VAL A 271 7.24 8.84 2.57
CA VAL A 271 7.88 8.67 3.88
C VAL A 271 8.00 7.19 4.23
N ALA A 272 9.02 6.86 5.00
CA ALA A 272 9.13 5.58 5.69
C ALA A 272 8.82 5.76 7.17
N LEU A 273 8.08 4.82 7.72
CA LEU A 273 7.85 4.67 9.15
C LEU A 273 8.59 3.42 9.61
N ILE A 274 9.51 3.55 10.55
CA ILE A 274 10.20 2.42 11.18
C ILE A 274 9.70 2.25 12.61
N ARG A 275 9.27 1.04 12.95
CA ARG A 275 8.80 0.69 14.29
C ARG A 275 9.95 0.71 15.29
N ASP A 276 9.76 1.27 16.48
CA ASP A 276 10.81 1.36 17.50
C ASP A 276 11.37 -0.02 17.89
N GLY A 277 10.52 -1.04 17.99
CA GLY A 277 10.94 -2.41 18.26
C GLY A 277 11.78 -3.05 17.14
N ALA A 278 11.61 -2.62 15.90
CA ALA A 278 12.37 -3.12 14.76
C ALA A 278 13.76 -2.47 14.60
N ARG A 279 14.07 -1.41 15.36
CA ARG A 279 15.34 -0.67 15.25
C ARG A 279 16.56 -1.50 15.64
N THR A 280 16.38 -2.56 16.40
CA THR A 280 17.45 -3.51 16.74
C THR A 280 17.68 -4.54 15.63
N ASN A 281 16.78 -4.63 14.66
CA ASN A 281 16.90 -5.48 13.48
C ASN A 281 17.81 -4.78 12.44
N PRO A 282 19.03 -5.30 12.16
CA PRO A 282 19.95 -4.67 11.19
C PRO A 282 19.31 -4.53 9.80
N ALA A 283 18.49 -5.51 9.38
CA ALA A 283 17.82 -5.47 8.09
C ALA A 283 16.79 -4.34 7.98
N ALA A 284 16.10 -3.96 9.08
CA ALA A 284 15.21 -2.82 9.10
C ALA A 284 15.97 -1.49 8.94
N GLY A 285 17.09 -1.33 9.65
CA GLY A 285 17.97 -0.17 9.48
C GLY A 285 18.47 -0.05 8.03
N ARG A 286 18.97 -1.16 7.48
CA ARG A 286 19.46 -1.22 6.11
C ARG A 286 18.35 -0.91 5.08
N THR A 287 17.14 -1.36 5.34
CA THR A 287 15.98 -1.03 4.51
C THR A 287 15.75 0.48 4.42
N ILE A 288 15.81 1.20 5.54
CA ILE A 288 15.66 2.66 5.55
C ILE A 288 16.77 3.35 4.75
N GLU A 289 18.03 2.89 4.85
CA GLU A 289 19.12 3.43 4.06
C GLU A 289 18.88 3.26 2.56
N LEU A 290 18.51 2.05 2.13
CA LEU A 290 18.22 1.73 0.74
C LEU A 290 17.01 2.54 0.19
N LEU A 291 15.96 2.68 0.99
CA LEU A 291 14.79 3.49 0.63
C LEU A 291 15.15 4.97 0.51
N THR A 292 16.02 5.49 1.39
CA THR A 292 16.51 6.87 1.33
C THR A 292 17.34 7.11 0.07
N GLU A 293 18.20 6.17 -0.32
CA GLU A 293 18.95 6.22 -1.57
C GLU A 293 18.01 6.24 -2.79
N LEU A 294 17.01 5.35 -2.82
CA LEU A 294 16.03 5.30 -3.91
C LEU A 294 15.18 6.58 -3.96
N GLY A 295 14.78 7.10 -2.81
CA GLY A 295 13.99 8.32 -2.70
C GLY A 295 14.72 9.57 -3.20
N SER A 296 16.04 9.66 -2.96
CA SER A 296 16.86 10.79 -3.43
C SER A 296 16.92 10.91 -4.96
N ARG A 297 16.57 9.84 -5.67
CA ARG A 297 16.57 9.79 -7.15
C ARG A 297 15.22 10.15 -7.78
N LEU A 298 14.17 10.37 -7.00
CA LEU A 298 12.86 10.72 -7.54
C LEU A 298 12.89 11.97 -8.44
N GLY A 299 13.75 12.96 -8.14
CA GLY A 299 13.92 14.17 -8.94
C GLY A 299 14.72 13.99 -10.24
N GLU A 300 15.35 12.84 -10.48
CA GLU A 300 16.20 12.60 -11.66
C GLU A 300 15.39 12.16 -12.90
N PHE A 301 14.09 11.88 -12.72
CA PHE A 301 13.24 11.44 -13.81
C PHE A 301 12.95 12.55 -14.82
N ASN A 302 13.27 12.30 -16.10
CA ASN A 302 12.88 13.16 -17.20
C ASN A 302 11.79 12.45 -18.05
N PRO A 303 10.55 12.95 -18.09
CA PRO A 303 9.44 12.33 -18.80
C PRO A 303 9.54 12.36 -20.34
N THR A 304 10.46 13.17 -20.91
CA THR A 304 10.56 13.45 -22.36
C THR A 304 11.05 12.28 -23.21
N ILE A 305 11.19 11.07 -22.68
CA ILE A 305 11.62 9.92 -23.48
C ILE A 305 10.40 9.13 -23.93
N ARG A 306 9.91 9.45 -25.14
CA ARG A 306 8.87 8.69 -25.86
C ARG A 306 9.21 7.21 -25.94
N GLY A 307 8.30 6.31 -25.55
CA GLY A 307 8.36 4.88 -25.81
C GLY A 307 9.43 4.09 -25.06
N ARG A 308 10.23 4.73 -24.23
CA ARG A 308 11.06 4.07 -23.24
C ARG A 308 10.87 4.81 -21.93
N ALA A 309 9.91 4.33 -21.17
CA ALA A 309 10.14 4.42 -19.75
C ALA A 309 11.61 4.08 -19.51
N PRO A 310 12.35 4.86 -18.70
CA PRO A 310 13.65 4.41 -18.27
C PRO A 310 13.42 2.98 -17.82
N GLY A 311 14.03 2.01 -18.51
CA GLY A 311 13.81 0.60 -18.17
C GLY A 311 14.03 0.42 -16.67
N PRO A 312 13.73 -0.71 -16.06
CA PRO A 312 13.82 -0.93 -14.62
C PRO A 312 15.18 -0.55 -13.98
N ASN A 313 16.05 0.06 -14.75
CA ASN A 313 17.40 0.47 -14.39
C ASN A 313 17.50 1.77 -13.59
N TRP A 314 16.55 2.70 -13.68
CA TRP A 314 16.67 3.96 -12.93
C TRP A 314 16.36 3.79 -11.42
N PHE A 315 15.75 2.67 -11.02
CA PHE A 315 15.61 2.25 -9.63
C PHE A 315 16.65 1.20 -9.20
N ARG A 316 17.74 0.98 -9.97
CA ARG A 316 18.80 0.10 -9.49
C ARG A 316 19.59 0.84 -8.42
N LEU A 317 19.76 0.19 -7.28
CA LEU A 317 20.81 0.56 -6.33
C LEU A 317 22.14 0.50 -7.08
N THR A 318 23.00 1.50 -6.90
CA THR A 318 24.36 1.47 -7.42
C THR A 318 25.02 0.20 -6.91
N ASP A 319 25.50 -0.62 -7.83
CA ASP A 319 26.35 -1.75 -7.45
C ASP A 319 27.59 -1.16 -6.74
N GLY A 320 27.65 -1.36 -5.40
CA GLY A 320 28.78 -0.98 -4.57
C GLY A 320 29.96 -1.91 -4.79
#